data_b3e038d8e19f5e6d9f0d7bfcdd0fa54b
#
_entry.id   b3e038d8e19f5e6d9f0d7bfcdd0fa54b
#
_cell.length_a   1.000
_cell.length_b   1.000
_cell.length_c   1.000
_cell.angle_alpha   90.00
_cell.angle_beta   90.00
_cell.angle_gamma   90.00
#
_symmetry.space_group_name_H-M   'P 1'
#
loop_
_entity.id
_entity.type
_entity.pdbx_description
1 polymer ?
#
loop_
_entity_poly.entity_id
_entity_poly.type
_entity_poly.pdbx_seq_one_letter_code
_entity_poly.pdbx_strand_id
1 'polypeptide(L)'
;MAESISGSTETREQWLGRAIQMMRPEFAAAGAPLPKRLAVSCSWPSGNPRTVIGECWVAEASNRGYVEVFISPVLDQVEGIQGVLVTLRHELVHAAGRRGHRKDFRALTVELGLAGPMTATIASPELLGFINWTLLPNLGQYPRGAIAGRGEILVPPTEPGDKPIILRPDDRLKKQSTRLLKAECPDCGYTIRLAKKWADLRLPSCPIDGSDLVLDVNGKGAGLHALPAAAVRA
;
A
#
# COMPACT_ATOMS: atom_id res chain seq x y z
N MET A 1 6.91 -3.54 -41.79
CA MET A 1 7.74 -4.56 -41.17
C MET A 1 7.50 -4.44 -39.68
N ALA A 2 6.84 -5.43 -39.06
CA ALA A 2 6.60 -5.43 -37.62
C ALA A 2 7.95 -5.74 -36.96
N GLU A 3 8.52 -4.78 -36.24
CA GLU A 3 9.64 -5.04 -35.34
C GLU A 3 9.20 -6.10 -34.33
N SER A 4 9.85 -7.25 -34.38
CA SER A 4 9.69 -8.27 -33.36
C SER A 4 10.13 -7.68 -32.03
N ILE A 5 9.18 -7.44 -31.14
CA ILE A 5 9.44 -7.17 -29.75
C ILE A 5 10.08 -8.46 -29.21
N SER A 6 11.41 -8.54 -29.28
CA SER A 6 12.21 -9.53 -28.55
C SER A 6 12.06 -9.21 -27.05
N GLY A 7 10.86 -9.43 -26.52
CA GLY A 7 10.60 -9.26 -25.11
C GLY A 7 11.33 -10.37 -24.35
N SER A 8 12.20 -10.00 -23.44
CA SER A 8 12.75 -10.91 -22.45
C SER A 8 11.59 -11.75 -21.87
N THR A 9 11.73 -13.07 -21.85
CA THR A 9 10.78 -13.97 -21.17
C THR A 9 10.87 -13.87 -19.66
N GLU A 10 11.82 -13.10 -19.15
CA GLU A 10 12.03 -12.88 -17.73
C GLU A 10 10.83 -12.20 -17.08
N THR A 11 10.41 -12.68 -15.92
CA THR A 11 9.38 -12.02 -15.11
C THR A 11 9.98 -10.94 -14.20
N ARG A 12 9.16 -10.04 -13.69
CA ARG A 12 9.59 -9.04 -12.70
C ARG A 12 10.14 -9.70 -11.43
N GLU A 13 9.53 -10.80 -11.02
CA GLU A 13 9.97 -11.60 -9.87
C GLU A 13 11.34 -12.21 -10.07
N GLN A 14 11.63 -12.70 -11.27
CA GLN A 14 12.95 -13.24 -11.63
C GLN A 14 14.02 -12.14 -11.61
N TRP A 15 13.70 -10.98 -12.17
CA TRP A 15 14.57 -9.80 -12.17
C TRP A 15 14.85 -9.30 -10.73
N LEU A 16 13.81 -9.14 -9.92
CA LEU A 16 13.92 -8.77 -8.50
C LEU A 16 14.69 -9.82 -7.72
N GLY A 17 14.49 -11.10 -8.02
CA GLY A 17 15.25 -12.19 -7.43
C GLY A 17 16.75 -12.08 -7.72
N ARG A 18 17.15 -11.73 -8.95
CA ARG A 18 18.57 -11.46 -9.29
C ARG A 18 19.09 -10.23 -8.53
N ALA A 19 18.30 -9.16 -8.42
CA ALA A 19 18.67 -7.98 -7.64
C ALA A 19 18.94 -8.34 -6.18
N ILE A 20 18.10 -9.18 -5.58
CA ILE A 20 18.30 -9.70 -4.21
C ILE A 20 19.62 -10.45 -4.10
N GLN A 21 19.95 -11.34 -5.06
CA GLN A 21 21.20 -12.08 -5.02
C GLN A 21 22.42 -11.15 -5.06
N MET A 22 22.36 -10.09 -5.88
CA MET A 22 23.43 -9.09 -5.96
C MET A 22 23.58 -8.25 -4.69
N MET A 23 22.47 -8.02 -3.96
CA MET A 23 22.49 -7.27 -2.68
C MET A 23 22.90 -8.13 -1.48
N ARG A 24 22.79 -9.47 -1.53
CA ARG A 24 23.12 -10.37 -0.40
C ARG A 24 24.50 -10.15 0.23
N PRO A 25 25.58 -9.93 -0.55
CA PRO A 25 26.91 -9.71 0.04
C PRO A 25 26.96 -8.49 0.96
N GLU A 26 26.30 -7.38 0.60
CA GLU A 26 26.26 -6.16 1.41
C GLU A 26 25.51 -6.39 2.73
N PHE A 27 24.38 -7.08 2.70
CA PHE A 27 23.64 -7.45 3.90
C PHE A 27 24.46 -8.38 4.82
N ALA A 28 25.21 -9.30 4.24
CA ALA A 28 26.09 -10.17 4.99
C ALA A 28 27.26 -9.39 5.62
N ALA A 29 27.85 -8.45 4.89
CA ALA A 29 28.91 -7.58 5.37
C ALA A 29 28.45 -6.66 6.51
N ALA A 30 27.19 -6.18 6.45
CA ALA A 30 26.55 -5.41 7.52
C ALA A 30 26.09 -6.27 8.72
N GLY A 31 26.50 -7.54 8.81
CA GLY A 31 26.12 -8.43 9.91
C GLY A 31 24.64 -8.79 9.97
N ALA A 32 23.89 -8.58 8.89
CA ALA A 32 22.46 -8.82 8.78
C ALA A 32 22.11 -9.69 7.54
N PRO A 33 22.60 -10.95 7.47
CA PRO A 33 22.43 -11.80 6.30
C PRO A 33 20.96 -12.05 6.00
N LEU A 34 20.58 -11.93 4.73
CA LEU A 34 19.22 -12.21 4.27
C LEU A 34 18.88 -13.70 4.42
N PRO A 35 17.64 -14.05 4.82
CA PRO A 35 17.23 -15.44 4.99
C PRO A 35 17.37 -16.22 3.68
N LYS A 36 17.64 -17.54 3.82
CA LYS A 36 17.70 -18.46 2.66
C LYS A 36 16.33 -18.61 2.00
N ARG A 37 15.27 -18.70 2.82
CA ARG A 37 13.88 -18.76 2.36
C ARG A 37 13.30 -17.35 2.25
N LEU A 38 13.59 -16.71 1.15
CA LEU A 38 13.13 -15.37 0.81
C LEU A 38 12.53 -15.41 -0.60
N ALA A 39 11.29 -15.01 -0.70
CA ALA A 39 10.58 -14.86 -1.96
C ALA A 39 10.25 -13.39 -2.21
N VAL A 40 10.16 -13.01 -3.48
CA VAL A 40 9.73 -11.67 -3.89
C VAL A 40 8.65 -11.79 -4.95
N SER A 41 7.63 -10.97 -4.82
CA SER A 41 6.51 -10.90 -5.77
C SER A 41 6.23 -9.45 -6.16
N CYS A 42 5.89 -9.26 -7.43
CA CYS A 42 5.39 -7.98 -7.93
C CYS A 42 3.86 -7.97 -7.81
N SER A 43 3.35 -7.44 -6.70
CA SER A 43 1.92 -7.45 -6.40
C SER A 43 1.50 -6.22 -5.60
N TRP A 44 0.19 -6.03 -5.49
CA TRP A 44 -0.35 -4.95 -4.68
C TRP A 44 -0.17 -5.27 -3.19
N PRO A 45 0.54 -4.42 -2.42
CA PRO A 45 0.61 -4.55 -0.98
C PRO A 45 -0.77 -4.51 -0.31
N SER A 46 -0.88 -5.05 0.90
CA SER A 46 -2.15 -5.19 1.63
C SER A 46 -2.77 -3.87 2.07
N GLY A 47 -1.98 -2.81 2.17
CA GLY A 47 -2.40 -1.48 2.57
C GLY A 47 -3.03 -0.64 1.46
N ASN A 48 -3.09 0.67 1.67
CA ASN A 48 -3.52 1.60 0.62
C ASN A 48 -2.50 1.59 -0.53
N PRO A 49 -2.87 1.17 -1.75
CA PRO A 49 -1.93 1.05 -2.88
C PRO A 49 -1.31 2.37 -3.34
N ARG A 50 -1.79 3.52 -2.84
CA ARG A 50 -1.21 4.83 -3.13
C ARG A 50 -0.09 5.23 -2.17
N THR A 51 -0.03 4.60 -1.01
CA THR A 51 0.91 4.96 0.06
C THR A 51 1.82 3.81 0.45
N VAL A 52 1.40 2.56 0.23
CA VAL A 52 2.20 1.36 0.49
C VAL A 52 2.74 0.87 -0.84
N ILE A 53 4.05 1.02 -1.05
CA ILE A 53 4.75 0.70 -2.29
C ILE A 53 5.59 -0.58 -2.18
N GLY A 54 5.87 -1.00 -0.95
CA GLY A 54 6.52 -2.27 -0.61
C GLY A 54 5.96 -2.83 0.69
N GLU A 55 6.14 -4.11 0.92
CA GLU A 55 5.71 -4.80 2.13
C GLU A 55 6.54 -6.06 2.35
N CYS A 56 6.92 -6.32 3.60
CA CYS A 56 7.65 -7.52 3.99
C CYS A 56 6.86 -8.32 5.02
N TRP A 57 6.54 -9.57 4.68
CA TRP A 57 5.88 -10.52 5.58
C TRP A 57 6.91 -11.48 6.17
N VAL A 58 6.80 -11.70 7.46
CA VAL A 58 7.68 -12.58 8.24
C VAL A 58 7.44 -14.06 7.91
N ALA A 59 8.45 -14.90 8.13
CA ALA A 59 8.39 -16.31 7.82
C ALA A 59 7.22 -17.04 8.53
N GLU A 60 6.84 -16.59 9.71
CA GLU A 60 5.74 -17.15 10.51
C GLU A 60 4.37 -16.91 9.86
N ALA A 61 4.25 -15.92 8.97
CA ALA A 61 3.03 -15.66 8.20
C ALA A 61 2.90 -16.58 6.97
N SER A 62 3.99 -17.22 6.55
CA SER A 62 4.01 -18.10 5.38
C SER A 62 3.93 -19.57 5.78
N ASN A 63 3.00 -20.31 5.19
CA ASN A 63 2.81 -21.75 5.45
C ASN A 63 4.08 -22.59 5.24
N ARG A 64 4.99 -22.14 4.37
CA ARG A 64 6.26 -22.82 4.08
C ARG A 64 7.47 -22.17 4.75
N GLY A 65 7.26 -21.19 5.64
CA GLY A 65 8.31 -20.48 6.34
C GLY A 65 9.20 -19.62 5.43
N TYR A 66 8.63 -19.03 4.39
CA TYR A 66 9.30 -18.02 3.58
C TYR A 66 9.06 -16.62 4.14
N VAL A 67 10.08 -15.79 4.12
CA VAL A 67 9.89 -14.34 4.19
C VAL A 67 9.42 -13.89 2.81
N GLU A 68 8.30 -13.18 2.76
CA GLU A 68 7.69 -12.74 1.51
C GLU A 68 7.83 -11.23 1.36
N VAL A 69 8.39 -10.77 0.25
CA VAL A 69 8.51 -9.35 -0.08
C VAL A 69 7.60 -9.04 -1.26
N PHE A 70 6.79 -8.00 -1.11
CA PHE A 70 5.92 -7.50 -2.16
C PHE A 70 6.37 -6.13 -2.62
N ILE A 71 6.47 -5.93 -3.94
CA ILE A 71 6.80 -4.65 -4.57
C ILE A 71 5.63 -4.25 -5.46
N SER A 72 5.18 -3.01 -5.33
CA SER A 72 4.05 -2.49 -6.11
C SER A 72 4.31 -2.61 -7.62
N PRO A 73 3.35 -3.16 -8.39
CA PRO A 73 3.51 -3.38 -9.83
C PRO A 73 3.52 -2.11 -10.67
N VAL A 74 3.25 -0.95 -10.08
CA VAL A 74 3.26 0.36 -10.76
C VAL A 74 4.39 1.26 -10.28
N LEU A 75 5.27 0.77 -9.41
CA LEU A 75 6.31 1.57 -8.78
C LEU A 75 7.34 2.09 -9.79
N ASP A 76 7.65 1.28 -10.80
CA ASP A 76 8.55 1.64 -11.91
C ASP A 76 8.08 2.88 -12.67
N GLN A 77 6.78 3.15 -12.71
CA GLN A 77 6.20 4.31 -13.39
C GLN A 77 6.17 5.56 -12.50
N VAL A 78 6.07 5.37 -11.19
CA VAL A 78 5.97 6.48 -10.22
C VAL A 78 7.35 6.97 -9.82
N GLU A 79 8.26 6.06 -9.50
CA GLU A 79 9.60 6.37 -8.97
C GLU A 79 10.74 5.89 -9.86
N GLY A 80 10.42 5.28 -11.00
CA GLY A 80 11.42 4.69 -11.90
C GLY A 80 12.05 3.41 -11.34
N ILE A 81 12.96 2.84 -12.12
CA ILE A 81 13.64 1.58 -11.76
C ILE A 81 14.51 1.73 -10.50
N GLN A 82 15.10 2.90 -10.31
CA GLN A 82 15.86 3.19 -9.09
C GLN A 82 14.97 3.12 -7.86
N GLY A 83 13.76 3.70 -7.91
CA GLY A 83 12.77 3.62 -6.83
C GLY A 83 12.37 2.18 -6.52
N VAL A 84 12.21 1.33 -7.54
CA VAL A 84 11.95 -0.11 -7.34
C VAL A 84 13.08 -0.77 -6.54
N LEU A 85 14.35 -0.49 -6.86
CA LEU A 85 15.50 -1.07 -6.16
C LEU A 85 15.68 -0.50 -4.75
N VAL A 86 15.39 0.80 -4.56
CA VAL A 86 15.39 1.45 -3.24
C VAL A 86 14.34 0.85 -2.34
N THR A 87 13.11 0.70 -2.83
CA THR A 87 12.02 0.06 -2.09
C THR A 87 12.33 -1.41 -1.80
N LEU A 88 12.84 -2.15 -2.78
CA LEU A 88 13.28 -3.53 -2.55
C LEU A 88 14.31 -3.59 -1.41
N ARG A 89 15.31 -2.72 -1.43
CA ARG A 89 16.36 -2.67 -0.39
C ARG A 89 15.78 -2.36 0.99
N HIS A 90 14.79 -1.46 1.06
CA HIS A 90 14.06 -1.17 2.29
C HIS A 90 13.35 -2.41 2.84
N GLU A 91 12.60 -3.12 2.00
CA GLU A 91 11.90 -4.34 2.42
C GLU A 91 12.88 -5.47 2.80
N LEU A 92 14.05 -5.50 2.19
CA LEU A 92 15.10 -6.45 2.56
C LEU A 92 15.68 -6.16 3.95
N VAL A 93 15.68 -4.92 4.43
CA VAL A 93 16.04 -4.60 5.84
C VAL A 93 15.04 -5.24 6.80
N HIS A 94 13.73 -5.21 6.46
CA HIS A 94 12.73 -5.93 7.21
C HIS A 94 12.94 -7.45 7.14
N ALA A 95 13.24 -7.98 5.95
CA ALA A 95 13.53 -9.40 5.72
C ALA A 95 14.76 -9.89 6.52
N ALA A 96 15.73 -9.02 6.78
CA ALA A 96 16.88 -9.28 7.65
C ALA A 96 16.53 -9.25 9.16
N GLY A 97 15.25 -9.26 9.52
CA GLY A 97 14.76 -9.36 10.89
C GLY A 97 14.56 -8.02 11.61
N ARG A 98 14.66 -6.89 10.92
CA ARG A 98 14.44 -5.56 11.53
C ARG A 98 12.97 -5.18 11.43
N ARG A 99 12.18 -5.56 12.44
CA ARG A 99 10.71 -5.34 12.50
C ARG A 99 10.39 -3.90 12.91
N GLY A 100 9.50 -3.23 12.16
CA GLY A 100 9.14 -1.83 12.37
C GLY A 100 10.30 -0.88 12.07
N HIS A 101 10.08 0.43 12.22
CA HIS A 101 11.04 1.48 11.83
C HIS A 101 11.79 2.05 13.06
N ARG A 102 12.23 1.15 13.97
CA ARG A 102 12.91 1.51 15.24
C ARG A 102 14.41 1.72 15.05
N LYS A 103 15.13 1.87 16.17
CA LYS A 103 16.55 2.20 16.19
C LYS A 103 17.43 1.18 15.44
N ASP A 104 17.16 -0.11 15.60
CA ASP A 104 17.86 -1.20 14.92
C ASP A 104 17.61 -1.25 13.42
N PHE A 105 16.36 -0.99 12.98
CA PHE A 105 16.01 -0.82 11.58
C PHE A 105 16.77 0.38 11.00
N ARG A 106 16.70 1.54 11.67
CA ARG A 106 17.39 2.75 11.22
C ARG A 106 18.91 2.55 11.08
N ALA A 107 19.55 1.89 12.04
CA ALA A 107 20.98 1.65 11.99
C ALA A 107 21.38 0.88 10.73
N LEU A 108 20.73 -0.26 10.48
CA LEU A 108 21.00 -1.07 9.29
C LEU A 108 20.61 -0.35 7.99
N THR A 109 19.51 0.37 7.99
CA THR A 109 19.03 1.15 6.84
C THR A 109 20.06 2.18 6.40
N VAL A 110 20.61 2.95 7.35
CA VAL A 110 21.64 3.95 7.07
C VAL A 110 22.96 3.29 6.63
N GLU A 111 23.38 2.21 7.28
CA GLU A 111 24.57 1.44 6.91
C GLU A 111 24.48 0.91 5.47
N LEU A 112 23.30 0.52 5.04
CA LEU A 112 23.02 0.07 3.67
C LEU A 112 22.78 1.22 2.69
N GLY A 113 23.05 2.47 3.05
CA GLY A 113 22.98 3.62 2.16
C GLY A 113 21.58 4.17 1.93
N LEU A 114 20.59 3.82 2.73
CA LEU A 114 19.28 4.43 2.71
C LEU A 114 19.23 5.62 3.68
N ALA A 115 18.51 6.68 3.32
CA ALA A 115 18.42 7.92 4.09
C ALA A 115 16.97 8.41 4.19
N GLY A 116 16.74 9.51 4.90
CA GLY A 116 15.45 10.16 5.06
C GLY A 116 14.57 9.58 6.18
N PRO A 117 13.27 9.83 6.14
CA PRO A 117 12.31 9.24 7.08
C PRO A 117 12.27 7.72 6.91
N MET A 118 12.31 6.98 8.02
CA MET A 118 12.39 5.51 7.98
C MET A 118 11.15 4.83 7.36
N THR A 119 10.03 5.52 7.24
CA THR A 119 8.81 5.07 6.55
C THR A 119 8.76 5.46 5.07
N ALA A 120 9.72 6.27 4.60
CA ALA A 120 9.80 6.76 3.23
C ALA A 120 11.27 7.04 2.87
N THR A 121 12.08 5.98 2.87
CA THR A 121 13.53 6.08 2.64
C THR A 121 13.87 6.39 1.18
N ILE A 122 14.94 7.13 1.02
CA ILE A 122 15.56 7.45 -0.27
C ILE A 122 16.98 6.89 -0.32
N ALA A 123 17.54 6.77 -1.50
CA ALA A 123 18.94 6.35 -1.64
C ALA A 123 19.91 7.50 -1.32
N SER A 124 21.01 7.18 -0.64
CA SER A 124 22.17 8.08 -0.57
C SER A 124 22.85 8.19 -1.95
N PRO A 125 23.74 9.18 -2.16
CA PRO A 125 24.51 9.28 -3.41
C PRO A 125 25.34 8.00 -3.69
N GLU A 126 25.90 7.38 -2.66
CA GLU A 126 26.69 6.15 -2.77
C GLU A 126 25.82 4.97 -3.21
N LEU A 127 24.63 4.83 -2.63
CA LEU A 127 23.67 3.79 -3.03
C LEU A 127 23.17 4.03 -4.45
N LEU A 128 22.89 5.27 -4.84
CA LEU A 128 22.54 5.60 -6.23
C LEU A 128 23.68 5.24 -7.18
N GLY A 129 24.93 5.49 -6.80
CA GLY A 129 26.10 5.05 -7.54
C GLY A 129 26.12 3.53 -7.71
N PHE A 130 25.94 2.77 -6.65
CA PHE A 130 25.87 1.31 -6.69
C PHE A 130 24.72 0.80 -7.57
N ILE A 131 23.54 1.40 -7.44
CA ILE A 131 22.40 1.06 -8.30
C ILE A 131 22.73 1.30 -9.77
N ASN A 132 23.23 2.48 -10.12
CA ASN A 132 23.43 2.89 -11.51
C ASN A 132 24.62 2.21 -12.19
N TRP A 133 25.70 1.99 -11.45
CA TRP A 133 26.95 1.50 -12.03
C TRP A 133 27.21 0.00 -11.78
N THR A 134 26.47 -0.60 -10.85
CA THR A 134 26.63 -2.03 -10.54
C THR A 134 25.36 -2.82 -10.78
N LEU A 135 24.23 -2.42 -10.16
CA LEU A 135 23.01 -3.23 -10.27
C LEU A 135 22.40 -3.15 -11.66
N LEU A 136 22.07 -1.97 -12.16
CA LEU A 136 21.35 -1.80 -13.42
C LEU A 136 22.10 -2.36 -14.65
N PRO A 137 23.42 -2.18 -14.81
CA PRO A 137 24.15 -2.79 -15.94
C PRO A 137 24.10 -4.32 -15.95
N ASN A 138 24.09 -4.95 -14.77
CA ASN A 138 24.04 -6.41 -14.65
C ASN A 138 22.61 -6.99 -14.67
N LEU A 139 21.62 -6.21 -14.25
CA LEU A 139 20.22 -6.62 -14.28
C LEU A 139 19.59 -6.43 -15.64
N GLY A 140 20.04 -5.44 -16.41
CA GLY A 140 19.42 -5.07 -17.67
C GLY A 140 18.06 -4.40 -17.48
N GLN A 141 17.30 -4.31 -18.56
CA GLN A 141 15.99 -3.65 -18.56
C GLN A 141 14.99 -4.34 -17.61
N TYR A 142 14.23 -3.54 -16.88
CA TYR A 142 13.16 -4.05 -16.04
C TYR A 142 12.07 -4.70 -16.90
N PRO A 143 11.69 -5.95 -16.60
CA PRO A 143 10.85 -6.74 -17.50
C PRO A 143 9.43 -6.20 -17.60
N ARG A 144 8.81 -6.42 -18.75
CA ARG A 144 7.44 -6.03 -19.12
C ARG A 144 7.25 -4.52 -19.15
N GLY A 145 6.24 -4.08 -19.87
CA GLY A 145 5.85 -2.68 -19.91
C GLY A 145 5.10 -2.23 -18.66
N ALA A 146 4.88 -0.93 -18.59
CA ALA A 146 4.06 -0.31 -17.58
C ALA A 146 2.66 -0.92 -17.54
N ILE A 147 2.08 -1.00 -16.34
CA ILE A 147 0.67 -1.36 -16.14
C ILE A 147 -0.05 -0.23 -15.42
N ALA A 148 -1.29 0.03 -15.80
CA ALA A 148 -2.12 1.00 -15.11
C ALA A 148 -2.60 0.46 -13.76
N GLY A 149 -2.88 1.37 -12.83
CA GLY A 149 -3.55 1.02 -11.58
C GLY A 149 -4.97 0.48 -11.80
N ARG A 150 -5.54 -0.14 -10.79
CA ARG A 150 -6.90 -0.68 -10.89
C ARG A 150 -7.92 0.40 -11.27
N GLY A 151 -8.61 0.19 -12.37
CA GLY A 151 -9.59 1.13 -12.94
C GLY A 151 -8.96 2.29 -13.69
N GLU A 152 -7.71 2.18 -14.09
CA GLU A 152 -7.00 3.12 -14.95
C GLU A 152 -6.69 2.44 -16.30
N ILE A 153 -6.56 3.24 -17.35
CA ILE A 153 -6.19 2.78 -18.70
C ILE A 153 -4.84 3.39 -19.04
N LEU A 154 -3.91 2.56 -19.44
CA LEU A 154 -2.62 2.99 -19.94
C LEU A 154 -2.74 3.27 -21.45
N VAL A 155 -2.47 4.51 -21.84
CA VAL A 155 -2.33 4.89 -23.24
C VAL A 155 -0.83 4.88 -23.56
N PRO A 156 -0.38 4.01 -24.46
CA PRO A 156 1.02 3.99 -24.87
C PRO A 156 1.43 5.33 -25.49
N PRO A 157 2.70 5.73 -25.39
CA PRO A 157 3.20 6.93 -26.03
C PRO A 157 3.09 6.82 -27.54
N THR A 158 2.80 7.96 -28.20
CA THR A 158 2.75 8.06 -29.66
C THR A 158 4.13 8.30 -30.28
N GLU A 159 5.06 8.89 -29.52
CA GLU A 159 6.41 9.18 -29.96
C GLU A 159 7.46 8.42 -29.11
N PRO A 160 8.59 8.01 -29.71
CA PRO A 160 9.69 7.40 -28.97
C PRO A 160 10.27 8.39 -27.94
N GLY A 161 10.25 7.99 -26.66
CA GLY A 161 10.76 8.79 -25.53
C GLY A 161 9.69 9.47 -24.69
N ASP A 162 8.44 9.49 -25.13
CA ASP A 162 7.33 9.97 -24.34
C ASP A 162 6.93 8.98 -23.23
N LYS A 163 6.42 9.53 -22.14
CA LYS A 163 5.88 8.69 -21.06
C LYS A 163 4.44 8.26 -21.39
N PRO A 164 4.04 7.04 -21.00
CA PRO A 164 2.66 6.61 -21.14
C PRO A 164 1.72 7.53 -20.36
N ILE A 165 0.55 7.81 -20.93
CA ILE A 165 -0.49 8.59 -20.28
C ILE A 165 -1.42 7.64 -19.54
N ILE A 166 -1.66 7.91 -18.27
CA ILE A 166 -2.64 7.17 -17.46
C ILE A 166 -3.96 7.91 -17.52
N LEU A 167 -4.93 7.34 -18.23
CA LEU A 167 -6.30 7.81 -18.21
C LEU A 167 -7.04 7.18 -17.02
N ARG A 168 -7.78 8.01 -16.31
CA ARG A 168 -8.72 7.60 -15.28
C ARG A 168 -10.12 7.80 -15.84
N PRO A 169 -10.77 6.75 -16.36
CA PRO A 169 -12.15 6.89 -16.82
C PRO A 169 -12.98 7.42 -15.66
N ASP A 170 -13.79 8.44 -15.94
CA ASP A 170 -14.72 9.04 -14.97
C ASP A 170 -15.83 8.07 -14.52
N ASP A 171 -15.92 6.93 -15.17
CA ASP A 171 -16.84 5.81 -14.89
C ASP A 171 -16.48 4.98 -13.63
N ARG A 172 -15.77 5.53 -12.70
CA ARG A 172 -15.85 4.96 -11.36
C ARG A 172 -17.31 5.02 -10.96
N LEU A 173 -17.99 3.87 -11.02
CA LEU A 173 -19.23 3.67 -10.29
C LEU A 173 -19.11 4.46 -9.00
N LYS A 174 -19.90 5.55 -8.88
CA LYS A 174 -19.82 6.45 -7.74
C LYS A 174 -19.74 5.57 -6.53
N LYS A 175 -18.61 5.63 -5.80
CA LYS A 175 -18.46 4.85 -4.56
C LYS A 175 -19.75 5.08 -3.80
N GLN A 176 -20.43 3.98 -3.47
CA GLN A 176 -21.68 4.03 -2.74
C GLN A 176 -21.46 4.98 -1.56
N SER A 177 -21.98 6.20 -1.67
CA SER A 177 -21.73 7.30 -0.73
C SER A 177 -22.52 7.13 0.57
N THR A 178 -23.34 6.10 0.64
CA THR A 178 -24.14 5.75 1.80
C THR A 178 -23.27 5.05 2.86
N ARG A 179 -22.52 5.84 3.61
CA ARG A 179 -22.06 5.36 4.92
C ARG A 179 -23.30 5.17 5.78
N LEU A 180 -23.51 3.94 6.24
CA LEU A 180 -24.56 3.68 7.22
C LEU A 180 -24.24 4.45 8.51
N LEU A 181 -25.17 5.26 8.94
CA LEU A 181 -25.12 5.95 10.22
C LEU A 181 -25.42 4.94 11.33
N LYS A 182 -24.75 5.07 12.48
CA LYS A 182 -25.04 4.33 13.69
C LYS A 182 -26.06 5.12 14.51
N ALA A 183 -27.14 4.48 14.92
CA ALA A 183 -28.04 5.02 15.92
C ALA A 183 -28.08 4.05 17.11
N GLU A 184 -28.14 4.60 18.31
CA GLU A 184 -28.05 3.86 19.57
C GLU A 184 -29.14 4.29 20.54
N CYS A 185 -29.70 3.35 21.27
CA CYS A 185 -30.60 3.62 22.37
C CYS A 185 -29.80 4.15 23.58
N PRO A 186 -30.14 5.32 24.14
CA PRO A 186 -29.42 5.87 25.28
C PRO A 186 -29.63 5.04 26.57
N ASP A 187 -30.73 4.27 26.64
CA ASP A 187 -31.12 3.58 27.87
C ASP A 187 -30.57 2.15 27.94
N CYS A 188 -30.67 1.39 26.83
CA CYS A 188 -30.25 -0.03 26.83
C CYS A 188 -29.05 -0.33 25.92
N GLY A 189 -28.53 0.63 25.14
CA GLY A 189 -27.40 0.42 24.25
C GLY A 189 -27.73 -0.35 22.96
N TYR A 190 -29.00 -0.62 22.67
CA TYR A 190 -29.41 -1.25 21.41
C TYR A 190 -28.98 -0.39 20.20
N THR A 191 -28.31 -1.00 19.23
CA THR A 191 -27.75 -0.25 18.09
C THR A 191 -28.28 -0.74 16.75
N ILE A 192 -28.52 0.20 15.83
CA ILE A 192 -28.85 -0.09 14.45
C ILE A 192 -27.91 0.69 13.51
N ARG A 193 -27.84 0.21 12.28
CA ARG A 193 -27.18 0.95 11.19
C ARG A 193 -28.17 1.21 10.06
N LEU A 194 -28.33 2.49 9.69
CA LEU A 194 -29.26 2.90 8.65
C LEU A 194 -28.64 3.92 7.70
N ALA A 195 -29.14 4.00 6.48
CA ALA A 195 -28.68 5.00 5.53
C ALA A 195 -29.19 6.40 5.94
N LYS A 196 -28.38 7.43 5.66
CA LYS A 196 -28.69 8.83 5.96
C LYS A 196 -30.11 9.23 5.48
N LYS A 197 -30.52 8.79 4.30
CA LYS A 197 -31.86 8.98 3.73
C LYS A 197 -32.98 8.62 4.71
N TRP A 198 -32.83 7.53 5.44
CA TRP A 198 -33.84 7.06 6.39
C TRP A 198 -33.69 7.72 7.76
N ALA A 199 -32.46 8.02 8.18
CA ALA A 199 -32.20 8.76 9.41
C ALA A 199 -32.76 10.19 9.36
N ASP A 200 -32.70 10.85 8.22
CA ASP A 200 -33.24 12.21 8.01
C ASP A 200 -34.79 12.26 8.02
N LEU A 201 -35.44 11.14 7.76
CA LEU A 201 -36.91 11.06 7.83
C LEU A 201 -37.37 10.87 9.29
N ARG A 202 -36.93 9.83 9.92
CA ARG A 202 -37.19 9.52 11.34
C ARG A 202 -36.31 8.37 11.78
N LEU A 203 -35.79 8.43 13.01
CA LEU A 203 -35.20 7.30 13.66
C LEU A 203 -36.28 6.37 14.22
N PRO A 204 -36.10 5.03 14.11
CA PRO A 204 -37.01 4.09 14.76
C PRO A 204 -36.85 4.12 16.28
N SER A 205 -37.86 3.72 17.00
CA SER A 205 -37.80 3.53 18.45
C SER A 205 -37.10 2.21 18.79
N CYS A 206 -36.51 2.15 19.96
CA CYS A 206 -35.86 0.95 20.50
C CYS A 206 -36.89 -0.19 20.68
N PRO A 207 -36.65 -1.40 20.15
CA PRO A 207 -37.59 -2.52 20.28
C PRO A 207 -37.60 -3.11 21.70
N ILE A 208 -36.64 -2.74 22.56
CA ILE A 208 -36.51 -3.28 23.92
C ILE A 208 -37.29 -2.47 24.94
N ASP A 209 -37.18 -1.14 24.87
CA ASP A 209 -37.71 -0.21 25.89
C ASP A 209 -38.61 0.90 25.30
N GLY A 210 -38.72 0.98 23.97
CA GLY A 210 -39.53 1.99 23.28
C GLY A 210 -38.90 3.39 23.18
N SER A 211 -37.72 3.60 23.72
CA SER A 211 -37.01 4.89 23.68
C SER A 211 -36.61 5.28 22.28
N ASP A 212 -36.56 6.58 21.99
CA ASP A 212 -36.07 7.06 20.70
C ASP A 212 -34.55 6.83 20.54
N LEU A 213 -34.15 6.25 19.41
CA LEU A 213 -32.73 6.06 19.10
C LEU A 213 -32.07 7.40 18.76
N VAL A 214 -30.79 7.54 19.11
CA VAL A 214 -29.98 8.74 18.88
C VAL A 214 -28.87 8.45 17.89
N LEU A 215 -28.62 9.36 16.94
CA LEU A 215 -27.50 9.22 16.00
C LEU A 215 -26.16 9.44 16.70
N ASP A 216 -25.24 8.53 16.50
CA ASP A 216 -23.83 8.71 16.85
C ASP A 216 -23.15 9.57 15.77
N VAL A 217 -23.11 10.87 15.97
CA VAL A 217 -22.63 11.84 14.98
C VAL A 217 -21.10 11.87 14.89
N ASN A 218 -20.35 11.35 15.91
CA ASN A 218 -18.89 11.52 15.96
C ASN A 218 -18.11 10.35 16.60
N GLY A 219 -18.70 9.19 16.87
CA GLY A 219 -17.99 8.10 17.56
C GLY A 219 -17.52 8.45 18.98
N LYS A 220 -17.98 9.58 19.53
CA LYS A 220 -17.84 9.99 20.92
C LYS A 220 -19.22 10.27 21.43
N GLY A 221 -19.68 9.47 22.39
CA GLY A 221 -21.01 9.58 22.98
C GLY A 221 -21.36 11.05 23.23
N ALA A 222 -22.36 11.57 22.53
CA ALA A 222 -22.87 12.90 22.73
C ALA A 222 -23.71 12.91 23.98
N GLY A 223 -23.20 13.58 25.01
CA GLY A 223 -23.99 13.92 26.22
C GLY A 223 -25.26 14.65 25.83
N LEU A 224 -26.31 14.32 26.55
CA LEU A 224 -27.65 14.85 26.53
C LEU A 224 -27.74 16.36 26.17
N HIS A 225 -28.33 16.63 25.01
CA HIS A 225 -29.05 17.89 24.84
C HIS A 225 -30.51 17.55 24.51
N ALA A 226 -31.34 17.71 25.54
CA ALA A 226 -32.78 17.69 25.40
C ALA A 226 -33.23 18.80 24.45
N LEU A 227 -33.93 18.44 23.38
CA LEU A 227 -34.68 19.39 22.56
C LEU A 227 -36.02 19.66 23.26
N PRO A 228 -36.51 20.92 23.27
CA PRO A 228 -37.74 21.27 23.96
C PRO A 228 -38.96 20.68 23.26
N ALA A 229 -39.91 20.20 24.07
CA ALA A 229 -41.19 19.71 23.62
C ALA A 229 -41.96 20.83 22.86
N ALA A 230 -42.18 20.64 21.58
CA ALA A 230 -43.07 21.48 20.80
C ALA A 230 -44.50 21.02 21.03
N ALA A 231 -45.30 21.97 21.49
CA ALA A 231 -46.70 21.86 21.93
C ALA A 231 -47.61 21.21 20.85
N VAL A 232 -48.31 20.19 21.29
CA VAL A 232 -49.56 19.72 20.65
C VAL A 232 -50.61 20.83 20.80
N ARG A 233 -51.09 21.37 19.68
CA ARG A 233 -52.35 22.10 19.66
C ARG A 233 -53.40 21.26 18.94
N ALA A 234 -54.51 21.18 19.57
CA ALA A 234 -55.75 20.51 19.23
C ALA A 234 -56.29 20.81 17.84
#